data_e5ecba1f2219b8646e1e60f4e04d73dc
#
_entry.id   e5ecba1f2219b8646e1e60f4e04d73dc
#
_cell.length_a   1.000
_cell.length_b   1.000
_cell.length_c   1.000
_cell.angle_alpha   90.00
_cell.angle_beta   90.00
_cell.angle_gamma   90.00
#
_symmetry.space_group_name_H-M   'P 1'
#
loop_
_entity.id
_entity.type
_entity.pdbx_description
1 polymer ?
#
loop_
_entity_poly.entity_id
_entity_poly.type
_entity_poly.pdbx_seq_one_letter_code
_entity_poly.pdbx_strand_id
1 'polypeptide(L)'
;MRQQHEITTSGPLLGSDGNLLEPGWARSLLPVYRRADIKAGAMRVKEWDYYLITDGHIGLALTIADNGYMGLDSVSFLDFDGKWEKTTSRMRTLPLGRTQLPESSAEGASEISKGGYALTFYHEDGARMLSFHMDKFLGKEPIEGIVKLTDEPDESMVIATPFDKPGHFYYNQKINCMRAEGWIELGSRRYELTKDKFFAVLDWGRGVWTYHNTWYWGSASGELDGVPFGWNIGYGFGDTSAATENVLFYDGKIHKLGEVKFEIPMDEDGFEDFMKPWVFTSDDNRFYMNFTPVLDRSAFMSAGVVLSDQHQVFGHFTGRITLDDGTVLPVRDFFGFAEKVENKW
;
A
#
# COMPACT_ATOMS: atom_id res chain seq x y z
N MET A 1 2.51 -6.35 25.97
CA MET A 1 2.22 -6.55 24.53
C MET A 1 1.10 -7.58 24.39
N ARG A 2 0.04 -7.29 23.63
CA ARG A 2 -1.02 -8.24 23.33
C ARG A 2 -0.45 -9.35 22.43
N GLN A 3 -0.77 -10.63 22.71
CA GLN A 3 -0.43 -11.71 21.81
C GLN A 3 -1.26 -11.58 20.53
N GLN A 4 -0.60 -11.50 19.38
CA GLN A 4 -1.23 -11.42 18.08
C GLN A 4 -1.31 -12.82 17.45
N HIS A 5 -2.45 -13.14 16.84
CA HIS A 5 -2.67 -14.44 16.25
C HIS A 5 -1.96 -14.58 14.90
N GLU A 6 -0.97 -15.47 14.82
CA GLU A 6 -0.28 -15.81 13.58
C GLU A 6 -0.94 -17.02 12.91
N ILE A 7 -1.38 -16.85 11.67
CA ILE A 7 -1.90 -17.91 10.81
C ILE A 7 -0.71 -18.66 10.21
N THR A 8 -0.59 -19.92 10.53
CA THR A 8 0.57 -20.76 10.13
C THR A 8 0.20 -21.88 9.18
N THR A 9 -1.07 -22.05 8.87
CA THR A 9 -1.57 -23.14 8.03
C THR A 9 -2.38 -22.57 6.87
N SER A 10 -2.14 -23.09 5.66
CA SER A 10 -2.94 -22.71 4.50
C SER A 10 -4.34 -23.30 4.57
N GLY A 11 -5.33 -22.47 4.20
CA GLY A 11 -6.74 -22.85 4.18
C GLY A 11 -7.61 -21.80 3.49
N PRO A 12 -8.91 -22.05 3.30
CA PRO A 12 -9.81 -21.06 2.73
C PRO A 12 -9.89 -19.83 3.63
N LEU A 13 -9.91 -18.64 3.01
CA LEU A 13 -10.04 -17.38 3.75
C LEU A 13 -11.43 -17.24 4.38
N LEU A 14 -12.49 -17.62 3.65
CA LEU A 14 -13.87 -17.41 4.05
C LEU A 14 -14.60 -18.72 4.30
N GLY A 15 -15.47 -18.70 5.29
CA GLY A 15 -16.43 -19.76 5.55
C GLY A 15 -17.61 -19.73 4.56
N SER A 16 -18.44 -20.77 4.64
CA SER A 16 -19.65 -20.88 3.79
C SER A 16 -20.66 -19.73 4.01
N ASP A 17 -20.56 -19.02 5.12
CA ASP A 17 -21.34 -17.84 5.48
C ASP A 17 -20.71 -16.52 5.00
N GLY A 18 -19.50 -16.57 4.42
CA GLY A 18 -18.75 -15.42 3.91
C GLY A 18 -17.99 -14.64 4.97
N ASN A 19 -17.91 -15.13 6.21
CA ASN A 19 -17.06 -14.55 7.25
C ASN A 19 -15.64 -15.11 7.17
N LEU A 20 -14.66 -14.35 7.69
CA LEU A 20 -13.30 -14.85 7.87
C LEU A 20 -13.32 -16.08 8.79
N LEU A 21 -12.65 -17.16 8.36
CA LEU A 21 -12.49 -18.35 9.17
C LEU A 21 -11.47 -18.14 10.29
N GLU A 22 -10.41 -17.42 10.01
CA GLU A 22 -9.29 -17.23 10.93
C GLU A 22 -8.76 -15.79 10.81
N PRO A 23 -9.29 -14.82 11.60
CA PRO A 23 -8.72 -13.50 11.70
C PRO A 23 -7.31 -13.53 12.30
N GLY A 24 -6.36 -12.84 11.67
CA GLY A 24 -4.97 -12.87 12.11
C GLY A 24 -4.02 -12.37 11.04
N TRP A 25 -2.72 -12.62 11.23
CA TRP A 25 -1.66 -12.24 10.31
C TRP A 25 -0.83 -13.45 9.88
N ALA A 26 -0.16 -13.36 8.73
CA ALA A 26 0.72 -14.41 8.23
C ALA A 26 1.94 -13.81 7.54
N ARG A 27 2.99 -14.65 7.35
CA ARG A 27 4.23 -14.29 6.65
C ARG A 27 4.16 -14.48 5.14
N SER A 28 3.07 -15.03 4.64
CA SER A 28 2.81 -15.26 3.21
C SER A 28 1.31 -15.46 2.98
N LEU A 29 0.85 -15.54 1.73
CA LEU A 29 -0.56 -15.77 1.37
C LEU A 29 -1.02 -17.20 1.73
N LEU A 30 -1.10 -17.51 3.03
CA LEU A 30 -1.61 -18.79 3.53
C LEU A 30 -3.15 -18.89 3.45
N PRO A 31 -3.93 -17.87 3.84
CA PRO A 31 -5.37 -17.87 3.59
C PRO A 31 -5.67 -17.70 2.10
N VAL A 32 -6.42 -18.62 1.53
CA VAL A 32 -6.73 -18.64 0.10
C VAL A 32 -7.99 -17.82 -0.17
N TYR A 33 -7.81 -16.66 -0.81
CA TYR A 33 -8.90 -15.83 -1.27
C TYR A 33 -9.54 -16.42 -2.53
N ARG A 34 -10.88 -16.44 -2.56
CA ARG A 34 -11.68 -16.72 -3.74
C ARG A 34 -12.83 -15.72 -3.80
N ARG A 35 -12.91 -14.95 -4.87
CA ARG A 35 -14.00 -13.99 -5.05
C ARG A 35 -15.38 -14.66 -5.00
N ALA A 36 -15.50 -15.90 -5.46
CA ALA A 36 -16.74 -16.67 -5.46
C ALA A 36 -17.28 -17.00 -4.04
N ASP A 37 -16.41 -16.97 -3.02
CA ASP A 37 -16.82 -17.25 -1.63
C ASP A 37 -17.47 -16.04 -0.96
N ILE A 38 -17.34 -14.84 -1.53
CA ILE A 38 -17.94 -13.61 -1.02
C ILE A 38 -19.48 -13.67 -1.14
N LYS A 39 -20.18 -13.42 -0.04
CA LYS A 39 -21.64 -13.38 0.00
C LYS A 39 -22.23 -11.98 -0.18
N ALA A 40 -21.41 -10.94 -0.02
CA ALA A 40 -21.84 -9.58 -0.25
C ALA A 40 -22.12 -9.32 -1.73
N GLY A 41 -23.01 -8.36 -2.02
CA GLY A 41 -23.26 -7.94 -3.40
C GLY A 41 -22.02 -7.37 -4.09
N ALA A 42 -21.87 -7.59 -5.40
CA ALA A 42 -20.71 -7.21 -6.19
C ALA A 42 -20.33 -5.71 -6.09
N MET A 43 -21.27 -4.83 -5.79
CA MET A 43 -21.02 -3.39 -5.57
C MET A 43 -20.21 -3.10 -4.30
N ARG A 44 -20.14 -4.06 -3.36
CA ARG A 44 -19.47 -3.88 -2.07
C ARG A 44 -18.04 -4.46 -2.06
N VAL A 45 -17.71 -5.27 -3.04
CA VAL A 45 -16.38 -5.90 -3.13
C VAL A 45 -15.36 -4.86 -3.57
N LYS A 46 -14.22 -4.87 -2.90
CA LYS A 46 -13.07 -4.01 -3.14
C LYS A 46 -11.86 -4.86 -3.43
N GLU A 47 -11.25 -4.64 -4.58
CA GLU A 47 -10.02 -5.32 -4.99
C GLU A 47 -9.09 -4.28 -5.60
N TRP A 48 -7.81 -4.32 -5.25
CA TRP A 48 -6.80 -3.42 -5.79
C TRP A 48 -5.42 -4.04 -5.78
N ASP A 49 -4.61 -3.56 -6.70
CA ASP A 49 -3.18 -3.74 -6.73
C ASP A 49 -2.56 -2.34 -6.84
N TYR A 50 -1.80 -1.95 -5.82
CA TYR A 50 -1.08 -0.69 -5.76
C TYR A 50 0.40 -0.95 -5.64
N TYR A 51 1.18 -0.26 -6.47
CA TYR A 51 2.64 -0.25 -6.40
C TYR A 51 3.15 1.16 -6.20
N LEU A 52 4.14 1.33 -5.32
CA LEU A 52 4.96 2.53 -5.24
C LEU A 52 6.41 2.14 -5.46
N ILE A 53 7.08 2.84 -6.34
CA ILE A 53 8.50 2.68 -6.70
C ILE A 53 9.19 4.03 -6.48
N THR A 54 10.30 4.07 -5.75
CA THR A 54 11.02 5.32 -5.46
C THR A 54 12.49 5.10 -5.10
N ASP A 55 13.31 6.14 -5.33
CA ASP A 55 14.68 6.26 -4.83
C ASP A 55 14.82 7.40 -3.79
N GLY A 56 13.69 8.01 -3.40
CA GLY A 56 13.66 9.18 -2.53
C GLY A 56 13.82 10.52 -3.24
N HIS A 57 14.17 10.53 -4.54
CA HIS A 57 14.24 11.73 -5.40
C HIS A 57 13.03 11.82 -6.32
N ILE A 58 12.65 10.70 -6.93
CA ILE A 58 11.41 10.58 -7.70
C ILE A 58 10.59 9.37 -7.23
N GLY A 59 9.32 9.38 -7.58
CA GLY A 59 8.41 8.27 -7.31
C GLY A 59 7.44 8.01 -8.45
N LEU A 60 7.10 6.74 -8.63
CA LEU A 60 6.05 6.25 -9.51
C LEU A 60 5.05 5.46 -8.69
N ALA A 61 3.78 5.86 -8.70
CA ALA A 61 2.72 5.04 -8.12
C ALA A 61 1.73 4.58 -9.20
N LEU A 62 1.39 3.30 -9.17
CA LEU A 62 0.49 2.65 -10.12
C LEU A 62 -0.63 1.94 -9.38
N THR A 63 -1.86 2.12 -9.85
CA THR A 63 -3.03 1.45 -9.25
C THR A 63 -3.95 0.88 -10.31
N ILE A 64 -4.41 -0.34 -10.11
CA ILE A 64 -5.60 -0.90 -10.76
C ILE A 64 -6.56 -1.34 -9.66
N ALA A 65 -7.78 -0.78 -9.64
CA ALA A 65 -8.76 -1.11 -8.61
C ALA A 65 -10.15 -1.36 -9.18
N ASP A 66 -10.80 -2.41 -8.67
CA ASP A 66 -12.22 -2.70 -8.87
C ASP A 66 -12.95 -2.54 -7.52
N ASN A 67 -13.56 -1.39 -7.31
CA ASN A 67 -14.32 -1.10 -6.09
C ASN A 67 -15.79 -1.50 -6.22
N GLY A 68 -16.13 -2.36 -7.18
CA GLY A 68 -17.48 -2.80 -7.44
C GLY A 68 -18.30 -1.75 -8.21
N TYR A 69 -18.78 -0.72 -7.56
CA TYR A 69 -19.52 0.36 -8.21
C TYR A 69 -18.62 1.30 -9.06
N MET A 70 -17.34 1.35 -8.79
CA MET A 70 -16.35 2.18 -9.48
C MET A 70 -15.02 1.43 -9.60
N GLY A 71 -14.44 1.41 -10.79
CA GLY A 71 -13.02 1.07 -10.97
C GLY A 71 -12.19 2.34 -10.99
N LEU A 72 -10.99 2.28 -10.45
CA LEU A 72 -10.03 3.38 -10.43
C LEU A 72 -8.67 2.87 -10.91
N ASP A 73 -8.22 3.42 -12.01
CA ASP A 73 -6.90 3.12 -12.55
C ASP A 73 -6.09 4.40 -12.55
N SER A 74 -4.90 4.39 -11.95
CA SER A 74 -4.12 5.62 -11.81
C SER A 74 -2.63 5.43 -12.03
N VAL A 75 -2.01 6.48 -12.54
CA VAL A 75 -0.56 6.67 -12.60
C VAL A 75 -0.25 7.97 -11.87
N SER A 76 0.74 7.93 -10.98
CA SER A 76 1.27 9.13 -10.31
C SER A 76 2.76 9.22 -10.56
N PHE A 77 3.23 10.39 -10.94
CA PHE A 77 4.64 10.75 -10.96
C PHE A 77 4.90 11.79 -9.87
N LEU A 78 5.92 11.55 -9.06
CA LEU A 78 6.29 12.40 -7.93
C LEU A 78 7.74 12.85 -8.13
N ASP A 79 8.00 14.13 -7.92
CA ASP A 79 9.32 14.75 -7.92
C ASP A 79 9.52 15.35 -6.52
N PHE A 80 10.24 14.65 -5.66
CA PHE A 80 10.44 15.04 -4.27
C PHE A 80 11.44 16.19 -4.16
N ASP A 81 12.43 16.26 -5.04
CA ASP A 81 13.38 17.37 -5.09
C ASP A 81 12.70 18.65 -5.56
N GLY A 82 11.86 18.54 -6.58
CA GLY A 82 11.05 19.65 -7.12
C GLY A 82 9.81 19.96 -6.29
N LYS A 83 9.46 19.10 -5.31
CA LYS A 83 8.28 19.21 -4.46
C LYS A 83 6.97 19.35 -5.23
N TRP A 84 6.80 18.54 -6.26
CA TRP A 84 5.55 18.48 -7.03
C TRP A 84 5.16 17.03 -7.34
N GLU A 85 3.88 16.84 -7.60
CA GLU A 85 3.34 15.57 -8.03
C GLU A 85 2.30 15.77 -9.15
N LYS A 86 2.09 14.72 -9.89
CA LYS A 86 0.96 14.62 -10.80
C LYS A 86 0.36 13.24 -10.71
N THR A 87 -0.90 13.18 -10.34
CA THR A 87 -1.73 11.98 -10.41
C THR A 87 -2.78 12.16 -11.52
N THR A 88 -2.88 11.18 -12.39
CA THR A 88 -3.96 11.10 -13.38
C THR A 88 -4.70 9.78 -13.20
N SER A 89 -5.99 9.88 -12.92
CA SER A 89 -6.88 8.75 -12.68
C SER A 89 -7.89 8.58 -13.81
N ARG A 90 -8.22 7.33 -14.10
CA ARG A 90 -9.30 6.94 -15.01
C ARG A 90 -10.34 6.16 -14.23
N MET A 91 -11.57 6.62 -14.27
CA MET A 91 -12.68 5.94 -13.60
C MET A 91 -13.44 5.04 -14.57
N ARG A 92 -13.82 3.87 -14.10
CA ARG A 92 -14.69 2.91 -14.80
C ARG A 92 -15.99 2.75 -14.01
N THR A 93 -17.11 2.84 -14.69
CA THR A 93 -18.43 2.72 -14.05
C THR A 93 -18.82 1.26 -13.93
N LEU A 94 -19.22 0.86 -12.70
CA LEU A 94 -19.78 -0.47 -12.39
C LEU A 94 -18.95 -1.65 -12.95
N PRO A 95 -17.65 -1.75 -12.65
CA PRO A 95 -16.86 -2.90 -13.10
C PRO A 95 -17.38 -4.20 -12.49
N LEU A 96 -17.81 -4.23 -11.23
CA LEU A 96 -18.47 -5.36 -10.55
C LEU A 96 -17.66 -6.67 -10.63
N GLY A 97 -16.32 -6.58 -10.56
CA GLY A 97 -15.42 -7.72 -10.69
C GLY A 97 -15.05 -8.10 -12.13
N ARG A 98 -15.54 -7.37 -13.14
CA ARG A 98 -15.19 -7.63 -14.55
C ARG A 98 -13.74 -7.23 -14.88
N THR A 99 -13.06 -6.56 -13.99
CA THR A 99 -11.60 -6.33 -14.07
C THR A 99 -10.84 -7.65 -13.95
N GLN A 100 -11.42 -8.65 -13.29
CA GLN A 100 -10.85 -9.99 -13.11
C GLN A 100 -9.45 -9.95 -12.50
N LEU A 101 -9.28 -9.13 -11.45
CA LEU A 101 -8.03 -9.08 -10.71
C LEU A 101 -7.71 -10.48 -10.13
N PRO A 102 -6.44 -10.90 -10.16
CA PRO A 102 -6.03 -12.23 -9.67
C PRO A 102 -6.40 -12.48 -8.21
N GLU A 103 -6.73 -13.72 -7.89
CA GLU A 103 -7.04 -14.15 -6.52
C GLU A 103 -5.79 -14.30 -5.64
N SER A 104 -4.61 -14.19 -6.24
CA SER A 104 -3.29 -14.21 -5.59
C SER A 104 -2.42 -13.09 -6.17
N SER A 105 -1.49 -12.55 -5.38
CA SER A 105 -0.46 -11.63 -5.87
C SER A 105 0.72 -12.35 -6.51
N ALA A 106 0.82 -13.67 -6.31
CA ALA A 106 1.94 -14.49 -6.76
C ALA A 106 1.76 -15.03 -8.18
N GLU A 107 0.56 -14.92 -8.76
CA GLU A 107 0.24 -15.46 -10.08
C GLU A 107 -0.84 -14.66 -10.79
N GLY A 108 -0.91 -14.78 -12.10
CA GLY A 108 -1.88 -14.07 -12.93
C GLY A 108 -1.42 -12.67 -13.31
N ALA A 109 -2.33 -11.94 -13.94
CA ALA A 109 -2.09 -10.57 -14.40
C ALA A 109 -3.25 -9.66 -14.05
N SER A 110 -2.94 -8.45 -13.59
CA SER A 110 -3.88 -7.34 -13.45
C SER A 110 -3.72 -6.45 -14.66
N GLU A 111 -4.74 -6.39 -15.50
CA GLU A 111 -4.66 -5.71 -16.79
C GLU A 111 -5.84 -4.77 -17.01
N ILE A 112 -5.54 -3.61 -17.55
CA ILE A 112 -6.52 -2.68 -18.07
C ILE A 112 -5.97 -1.96 -19.30
N SER A 113 -6.76 -1.93 -20.37
CA SER A 113 -6.45 -1.15 -21.57
C SER A 113 -7.71 -0.53 -22.10
N LYS A 114 -7.78 0.78 -22.15
CA LYS A 114 -8.95 1.50 -22.60
C LYS A 114 -8.60 2.94 -22.97
N GLY A 115 -8.99 3.34 -24.20
CA GLY A 115 -9.11 4.76 -24.56
C GLY A 115 -7.93 5.67 -24.17
N GLY A 116 -6.69 5.33 -24.57
CA GLY A 116 -5.51 6.15 -24.36
C GLY A 116 -4.81 5.91 -23.00
N TYR A 117 -5.08 4.78 -22.36
CA TYR A 117 -4.28 4.30 -21.26
C TYR A 117 -4.25 2.76 -21.20
N ALA A 118 -3.17 2.21 -20.66
CA ALA A 118 -2.98 0.81 -20.39
C ALA A 118 -2.09 0.64 -19.15
N LEU A 119 -2.46 -0.29 -18.27
CA LEU A 119 -1.63 -0.76 -17.17
C LEU A 119 -1.68 -2.28 -17.16
N THR A 120 -0.52 -2.91 -16.99
CA THR A 120 -0.39 -4.37 -16.86
C THR A 120 0.61 -4.68 -15.77
N PHE A 121 0.19 -5.47 -14.79
CA PHE A 121 1.02 -5.97 -13.70
C PHE A 121 0.95 -7.49 -13.72
N TYR A 122 2.07 -8.17 -13.85
CA TYR A 122 2.12 -9.63 -13.81
C TYR A 122 3.38 -10.12 -13.10
N HIS A 123 3.30 -11.33 -12.58
CA HIS A 123 4.39 -12.01 -11.92
C HIS A 123 4.82 -13.21 -12.75
N GLU A 124 6.09 -13.26 -13.11
CA GLU A 124 6.69 -14.33 -13.93
C GLU A 124 8.16 -14.53 -13.55
N ASP A 125 8.58 -15.77 -13.45
CA ASP A 125 9.99 -16.17 -13.19
C ASP A 125 10.62 -15.49 -11.97
N GLY A 126 9.84 -15.30 -10.89
CA GLY A 126 10.31 -14.68 -9.66
C GLY A 126 10.50 -13.17 -9.75
N ALA A 127 9.92 -12.53 -10.75
CA ALA A 127 9.92 -11.08 -10.92
C ALA A 127 8.50 -10.56 -11.18
N ARG A 128 8.22 -9.31 -10.78
CA ARG A 128 7.01 -8.60 -11.17
C ARG A 128 7.34 -7.63 -12.30
N MET A 129 6.54 -7.69 -13.35
CA MET A 129 6.65 -6.79 -14.47
C MET A 129 5.49 -5.81 -14.46
N LEU A 130 5.81 -4.52 -14.45
CA LEU A 130 4.85 -3.44 -14.47
C LEU A 130 5.05 -2.66 -15.77
N SER A 131 4.04 -2.62 -16.63
CA SER A 131 4.03 -1.75 -17.80
C SER A 131 2.85 -0.80 -17.71
N PHE A 132 3.06 0.43 -18.14
CA PHE A 132 2.03 1.45 -18.09
C PHE A 132 2.20 2.45 -19.23
N HIS A 133 1.05 2.95 -19.67
CA HIS A 133 0.95 4.05 -20.62
C HIS A 133 -0.28 4.88 -20.30
N MET A 134 -0.16 6.21 -20.34
CA MET A 134 -1.30 7.10 -20.19
C MET A 134 -1.12 8.38 -21.03
N ASP A 135 -1.97 8.51 -22.06
CA ASP A 135 -2.08 9.73 -22.86
C ASP A 135 -2.50 10.92 -21.98
N LYS A 136 -2.00 12.09 -22.31
CA LYS A 136 -2.40 13.35 -21.67
C LYS A 136 -2.23 13.30 -20.14
N PHE A 137 -1.16 12.68 -19.68
CA PHE A 137 -0.86 12.59 -18.26
C PHE A 137 -0.56 13.97 -17.66
N LEU A 138 0.33 14.73 -18.28
CA LEU A 138 0.65 16.11 -17.90
C LEU A 138 0.26 17.07 -19.04
N GLY A 139 -0.95 17.56 -19.01
CA GLY A 139 -1.49 18.36 -20.10
C GLY A 139 -1.66 17.53 -21.38
N LYS A 140 -0.78 17.72 -22.37
CA LYS A 140 -0.76 16.94 -23.61
C LYS A 140 0.33 15.85 -23.61
N GLU A 141 1.23 15.89 -22.65
CA GLU A 141 2.34 14.95 -22.55
C GLU A 141 1.85 13.61 -22.00
N PRO A 142 2.25 12.50 -22.64
CA PRO A 142 1.99 11.17 -22.12
C PRO A 142 2.99 10.81 -21.02
N ILE A 143 2.67 9.77 -20.26
CA ILE A 143 3.62 9.03 -19.44
C ILE A 143 3.56 7.55 -19.83
N GLU A 144 4.73 6.90 -19.89
CA GLU A 144 4.82 5.47 -20.12
C GLU A 144 6.08 4.90 -19.49
N GLY A 145 6.13 3.60 -19.34
CA GLY A 145 7.30 2.94 -18.79
C GLY A 145 7.13 1.44 -18.60
N ILE A 146 8.26 0.81 -18.31
CA ILE A 146 8.36 -0.58 -17.91
C ILE A 146 9.27 -0.64 -16.68
N VAL A 147 8.78 -1.29 -15.63
CA VAL A 147 9.53 -1.52 -14.40
C VAL A 147 9.50 -3.00 -14.06
N LYS A 148 10.67 -3.56 -13.81
CA LYS A 148 10.85 -4.91 -13.29
C LYS A 148 11.18 -4.84 -11.81
N LEU A 149 10.42 -5.58 -11.00
CA LEU A 149 10.67 -5.72 -9.56
C LEU A 149 11.25 -7.11 -9.29
N THR A 150 12.31 -7.16 -8.52
CA THR A 150 13.02 -8.37 -8.13
C THR A 150 13.35 -8.36 -6.64
N ASP A 151 14.00 -9.41 -6.18
CA ASP A 151 14.48 -9.54 -4.79
C ASP A 151 13.32 -9.36 -3.79
N GLU A 152 12.18 -10.02 -4.06
CA GLU A 152 11.12 -10.10 -3.08
C GLU A 152 11.66 -10.70 -1.78
N PRO A 153 11.31 -10.14 -0.61
CA PRO A 153 11.71 -10.74 0.66
C PRO A 153 11.12 -12.15 0.82
N ASP A 154 11.78 -13.00 1.60
CA ASP A 154 11.31 -14.35 1.91
C ASP A 154 9.95 -14.35 2.63
N GLU A 155 9.68 -13.28 3.38
CA GLU A 155 8.45 -13.11 4.14
C GLU A 155 7.75 -11.79 3.75
N SER A 156 6.44 -11.82 3.74
CA SER A 156 5.57 -10.65 3.50
C SER A 156 4.58 -10.46 4.64
N MET A 157 4.02 -9.27 4.77
CA MET A 157 2.97 -9.01 5.73
C MET A 157 1.60 -9.33 5.10
N VAL A 158 0.93 -10.36 5.62
CA VAL A 158 -0.45 -10.69 5.25
C VAL A 158 -1.35 -10.48 6.46
N ILE A 159 -2.51 -9.84 6.25
CA ILE A 159 -3.48 -9.57 7.32
C ILE A 159 -4.90 -9.95 6.86
N ALA A 160 -5.64 -10.62 7.73
CA ALA A 160 -7.06 -10.92 7.60
C ALA A 160 -7.81 -10.28 8.79
N THR A 161 -8.45 -9.14 8.54
CA THR A 161 -9.11 -8.31 9.56
C THR A 161 -10.62 -8.28 9.32
N PRO A 162 -11.47 -8.69 10.28
CA PRO A 162 -12.91 -8.53 10.18
C PRO A 162 -13.32 -7.08 10.42
N PHE A 163 -14.52 -6.72 9.94
CA PHE A 163 -15.25 -5.54 10.40
C PHE A 163 -16.38 -5.98 11.33
N ASP A 164 -16.98 -5.05 12.06
CA ASP A 164 -18.12 -5.32 12.96
C ASP A 164 -19.31 -5.94 12.25
N LYS A 165 -19.45 -5.70 10.95
CA LYS A 165 -20.55 -6.21 10.15
C LYS A 165 -20.22 -7.59 9.57
N PRO A 166 -21.05 -8.63 9.78
CA PRO A 166 -20.82 -9.96 9.21
C PRO A 166 -20.60 -9.95 7.70
N GLY A 167 -19.70 -10.78 7.22
CA GLY A 167 -19.30 -10.87 5.80
C GLY A 167 -18.51 -9.67 5.28
N HIS A 168 -18.07 -8.77 6.18
CA HIS A 168 -17.21 -7.65 5.84
C HIS A 168 -15.82 -7.91 6.42
N PHE A 169 -14.81 -7.75 5.56
CA PHE A 169 -13.43 -8.06 5.91
C PHE A 169 -12.47 -7.25 5.05
N TYR A 170 -11.25 -7.15 5.55
CA TYR A 170 -10.06 -6.66 4.86
C TYR A 170 -9.04 -7.79 4.81
N TYR A 171 -8.64 -8.18 3.61
CA TYR A 171 -7.57 -9.14 3.36
C TYR A 171 -6.51 -8.48 2.50
N ASN A 172 -5.28 -8.47 2.98
CA ASN A 172 -4.24 -7.68 2.35
C ASN A 172 -2.88 -8.34 2.48
N GLN A 173 -2.04 -8.10 1.47
CA GLN A 173 -0.62 -8.42 1.51
C GLN A 173 0.21 -7.17 1.21
N LYS A 174 1.23 -6.94 2.03
CA LYS A 174 2.27 -5.94 1.80
C LYS A 174 3.59 -6.65 1.53
N ILE A 175 4.23 -6.29 0.42
CA ILE A 175 5.59 -6.74 0.08
C ILE A 175 6.45 -5.50 -0.06
N ASN A 176 7.35 -5.30 0.89
CA ASN A 176 8.29 -4.18 0.90
C ASN A 176 9.67 -4.59 0.42
N CYS A 177 10.54 -3.62 0.20
CA CYS A 177 11.96 -3.81 -0.10
C CYS A 177 12.29 -4.54 -1.41
N MET A 178 11.34 -4.69 -2.33
CA MET A 178 11.64 -5.18 -3.67
C MET A 178 12.56 -4.20 -4.39
N ARG A 179 13.52 -4.69 -5.14
CA ARG A 179 14.39 -3.89 -6.01
C ARG A 179 13.69 -3.59 -7.32
N ALA A 180 13.89 -2.39 -7.85
CA ALA A 180 13.26 -1.96 -9.09
C ALA A 180 14.29 -1.51 -10.13
N GLU A 181 14.10 -1.95 -11.37
CA GLU A 181 14.88 -1.51 -12.54
C GLU A 181 13.96 -1.28 -13.74
N GLY A 182 14.33 -0.39 -14.63
CA GLY A 182 13.52 -0.08 -15.81
C GLY A 182 13.60 1.38 -16.20
N TRP A 183 12.51 1.92 -16.71
CA TRP A 183 12.49 3.30 -17.17
C TRP A 183 11.07 3.90 -17.10
N ILE A 184 11.04 5.23 -17.03
CA ILE A 184 9.86 6.08 -17.13
C ILE A 184 10.12 7.14 -18.19
N GLU A 185 9.19 7.35 -19.12
CA GLU A 185 9.17 8.50 -20.02
C GLU A 185 7.98 9.39 -19.68
N LEU A 186 8.25 10.65 -19.36
CA LEU A 186 7.26 11.70 -19.16
C LEU A 186 7.46 12.79 -20.22
N GLY A 187 6.61 12.79 -21.22
CA GLY A 187 6.79 13.62 -22.40
C GLY A 187 8.10 13.30 -23.12
N SER A 188 9.04 14.25 -23.15
CA SER A 188 10.38 14.06 -23.73
C SER A 188 11.47 13.71 -22.71
N ARG A 189 11.10 13.58 -21.42
CA ARG A 189 12.06 13.27 -20.35
C ARG A 189 12.03 11.80 -20.05
N ARG A 190 13.23 11.18 -20.04
CA ARG A 190 13.42 9.79 -19.66
C ARG A 190 14.19 9.68 -18.36
N TYR A 191 13.67 8.84 -17.47
CA TYR A 191 14.23 8.51 -16.16
C TYR A 191 14.59 7.03 -16.17
N GLU A 192 15.85 6.71 -15.93
CA GLU A 192 16.31 5.34 -15.79
C GLU A 192 16.25 4.92 -14.32
N LEU A 193 15.58 3.81 -14.06
CA LEU A 193 15.52 3.20 -12.74
C LEU A 193 16.58 2.13 -12.62
N THR A 194 17.45 2.28 -11.63
CA THR A 194 18.55 1.32 -11.41
C THR A 194 18.33 0.55 -10.13
N LYS A 195 18.57 -0.75 -10.20
CA LYS A 195 18.32 -1.72 -9.13
C LYS A 195 19.01 -1.40 -7.79
N ASP A 196 20.12 -0.66 -7.83
CA ASP A 196 20.89 -0.26 -6.65
C ASP A 196 20.25 0.90 -5.88
N LYS A 197 19.31 1.65 -6.49
CA LYS A 197 18.72 2.87 -5.90
C LYS A 197 17.22 2.74 -5.64
N PHE A 198 16.51 2.11 -6.58
CA PHE A 198 15.05 2.09 -6.55
C PHE A 198 14.49 0.89 -5.78
N PHE A 199 13.57 1.18 -4.89
CA PHE A 199 12.82 0.20 -4.12
C PHE A 199 11.33 0.32 -4.37
N ALA A 200 10.64 -0.80 -4.18
CA ALA A 200 9.20 -0.86 -4.39
C ALA A 200 8.47 -1.50 -3.21
N VAL A 201 7.22 -1.11 -3.07
CA VAL A 201 6.21 -1.75 -2.24
C VAL A 201 5.02 -2.17 -3.08
N LEU A 202 4.48 -3.36 -2.80
CA LEU A 202 3.16 -3.80 -3.24
C LEU A 202 2.19 -3.69 -2.08
N ASP A 203 1.04 -3.09 -2.35
CA ASP A 203 -0.18 -3.17 -1.56
C ASP A 203 -1.25 -3.90 -2.38
N TRP A 204 -1.40 -5.20 -2.12
CA TRP A 204 -2.41 -6.04 -2.73
C TRP A 204 -3.57 -6.26 -1.76
N GLY A 205 -4.76 -5.83 -2.13
CA GLY A 205 -5.90 -5.89 -1.22
C GLY A 205 -7.18 -6.45 -1.84
N ARG A 206 -7.91 -7.20 -1.02
CA ARG A 206 -9.20 -7.82 -1.36
C ARG A 206 -10.13 -7.69 -0.15
N GLY A 207 -11.39 -7.41 -0.36
CA GLY A 207 -12.28 -7.30 0.78
C GLY A 207 -13.69 -6.84 0.47
N VAL A 208 -14.45 -6.72 1.55
CA VAL A 208 -15.78 -6.11 1.59
C VAL A 208 -15.79 -5.12 2.74
N TRP A 209 -15.85 -3.84 2.42
CA TRP A 209 -15.71 -2.79 3.43
C TRP A 209 -17.04 -2.27 3.95
N THR A 210 -17.02 -1.69 5.14
CA THR A 210 -18.12 -0.88 5.68
C THR A 210 -18.21 0.47 4.94
N TYR A 211 -19.26 1.24 5.17
CA TYR A 211 -19.53 2.48 4.43
C TYR A 211 -18.58 3.62 4.77
N HIS A 212 -18.21 3.75 6.04
CA HIS A 212 -17.34 4.82 6.54
C HIS A 212 -16.10 4.20 7.15
N ASN A 213 -14.95 4.57 6.65
CA ASN A 213 -13.67 4.08 7.11
C ASN A 213 -12.66 5.20 7.21
N THR A 214 -11.83 5.14 8.24
CA THR A 214 -10.63 5.95 8.38
C THR A 214 -9.48 5.02 8.64
N TRP A 215 -8.38 5.21 7.92
CA TRP A 215 -7.15 4.46 8.20
C TRP A 215 -5.92 5.35 8.17
N TYR A 216 -4.93 4.87 8.87
CA TYR A 216 -3.58 5.41 8.85
C TYR A 216 -2.66 4.33 8.30
N TRP A 217 -1.80 4.68 7.36
CA TRP A 217 -0.85 3.77 6.77
C TRP A 217 0.49 4.46 6.59
N GLY A 218 1.58 3.77 6.90
CA GLY A 218 2.94 4.24 6.66
C GLY A 218 3.80 3.11 6.14
N SER A 219 4.64 3.41 5.17
CA SER A 219 5.50 2.42 4.55
C SER A 219 6.82 3.05 4.10
N ALA A 220 7.87 2.27 4.18
CA ALA A 220 9.16 2.61 3.64
C ALA A 220 9.89 1.36 3.15
N SER A 221 10.73 1.51 2.15
CA SER A 221 11.53 0.45 1.56
C SER A 221 12.88 1.01 1.13
N GLY A 222 13.96 0.34 1.49
CA GLY A 222 15.32 0.78 1.20
C GLY A 222 16.36 -0.18 1.76
N GLU A 223 17.49 0.37 2.16
CA GLU A 223 18.57 -0.35 2.84
C GLU A 223 19.01 0.39 4.09
N LEU A 224 19.37 -0.36 5.11
CA LEU A 224 20.04 0.12 6.30
C LEU A 224 21.40 -0.57 6.41
N ASP A 225 22.48 0.19 6.25
CA ASP A 225 23.85 -0.34 6.23
C ASP A 225 24.08 -1.48 5.22
N GLY A 226 23.44 -1.37 4.04
CA GLY A 226 23.55 -2.36 2.96
C GLY A 226 22.64 -3.59 3.11
N VAL A 227 21.79 -3.62 4.14
CA VAL A 227 20.81 -4.69 4.36
C VAL A 227 19.42 -4.18 3.94
N PRO A 228 18.63 -4.95 3.14
CA PRO A 228 17.26 -4.59 2.82
C PRO A 228 16.43 -4.33 4.08
N PHE A 229 15.85 -3.15 4.16
CA PHE A 229 15.13 -2.67 5.32
C PHE A 229 13.91 -1.84 4.94
N GLY A 230 12.86 -1.96 5.74
CA GLY A 230 11.66 -1.17 5.59
C GLY A 230 10.62 -1.48 6.66
N TRP A 231 9.43 -0.95 6.49
CA TRP A 231 8.29 -1.23 7.37
C TRP A 231 6.96 -1.08 6.67
N ASN A 232 5.97 -1.75 7.22
CA ASN A 232 4.55 -1.47 7.04
C ASN A 232 3.93 -1.23 8.40
N ILE A 233 3.32 -0.08 8.59
CA ILE A 233 2.67 0.31 9.83
C ILE A 233 1.30 0.94 9.52
N GLY A 234 0.30 0.65 10.34
CA GLY A 234 -1.04 1.20 10.15
C GLY A 234 -2.02 0.81 11.24
N TYR A 235 -3.15 1.50 11.26
CA TYR A 235 -4.29 1.26 12.15
C TYR A 235 -5.55 1.96 11.65
N GLY A 236 -6.66 1.70 12.35
CA GLY A 236 -7.96 2.35 12.11
C GLY A 236 -8.85 1.62 11.11
N PHE A 237 -8.41 0.49 10.54
CA PHE A 237 -9.14 -0.23 9.50
C PHE A 237 -9.57 -1.62 9.97
N GLY A 238 -10.87 -1.76 10.27
CA GLY A 238 -11.47 -2.99 10.80
C GLY A 238 -11.15 -3.28 12.27
N ASP A 239 -11.50 -4.47 12.73
CA ASP A 239 -11.23 -4.96 14.08
C ASP A 239 -9.86 -5.64 14.14
N THR A 240 -8.86 -4.91 14.61
CA THR A 240 -7.48 -5.40 14.76
C THR A 240 -7.24 -6.18 16.06
N SER A 241 -8.30 -6.61 16.77
CA SER A 241 -8.14 -7.35 18.03
C SER A 241 -7.37 -8.65 17.91
N ALA A 242 -7.42 -9.33 16.75
CA ALA A 242 -6.65 -10.54 16.50
C ALA A 242 -5.18 -10.22 16.14
N ALA A 243 -4.95 -9.24 15.29
CA ALA A 243 -3.61 -8.82 14.87
C ALA A 243 -3.63 -7.42 14.24
N THR A 244 -2.49 -6.74 14.25
CA THR A 244 -2.19 -5.53 13.48
C THR A 244 -1.44 -5.90 12.20
N GLU A 245 -1.35 -4.97 11.24
CA GLU A 245 -0.49 -5.10 10.05
C GLU A 245 0.93 -4.54 10.25
N ASN A 246 1.31 -4.23 11.49
CA ASN A 246 2.55 -3.54 11.80
C ASN A 246 3.74 -4.50 11.83
N VAL A 247 4.70 -4.29 10.95
CA VAL A 247 5.94 -5.07 10.84
C VAL A 247 7.12 -4.21 10.42
N LEU A 248 8.32 -4.65 10.80
CA LEU A 248 9.56 -4.27 10.15
C LEU A 248 9.94 -5.35 9.15
N PHE A 249 10.53 -4.95 8.04
CA PHE A 249 11.23 -5.83 7.11
C PHE A 249 12.73 -5.65 7.33
N TYR A 250 13.46 -6.72 7.58
CA TYR A 250 14.90 -6.69 7.73
C TYR A 250 15.50 -8.00 7.23
N ASP A 251 16.43 -7.91 6.30
CA ASP A 251 17.14 -9.07 5.71
C ASP A 251 16.17 -10.18 5.21
N GLY A 252 15.15 -9.78 4.46
CA GLY A 252 14.17 -10.70 3.86
C GLY A 252 13.10 -11.22 4.82
N LYS A 253 13.14 -10.88 6.11
CA LYS A 253 12.20 -11.34 7.15
C LYS A 253 11.38 -10.22 7.73
N ILE A 254 10.22 -10.56 8.29
CA ILE A 254 9.39 -9.62 9.03
C ILE A 254 9.54 -9.80 10.54
N HIS A 255 9.57 -8.67 11.24
CA HIS A 255 9.57 -8.57 12.70
C HIS A 255 8.29 -7.88 13.13
N LYS A 256 7.42 -8.63 13.82
CA LYS A 256 6.09 -8.16 14.20
C LYS A 256 6.15 -7.07 15.25
N LEU A 257 5.46 -5.96 15.00
CA LEU A 257 5.30 -4.85 15.95
C LEU A 257 3.95 -4.91 16.67
N GLY A 258 3.86 -4.22 17.78
CA GLY A 258 2.62 -3.94 18.49
C GLY A 258 1.74 -2.91 17.78
N GLU A 259 0.90 -2.22 18.54
CA GLU A 259 0.07 -1.14 18.02
C GLU A 259 0.93 0.12 17.81
N VAL A 260 0.75 0.78 16.66
CA VAL A 260 1.44 2.03 16.34
C VAL A 260 0.50 3.22 16.50
N LYS A 261 1.08 4.38 16.71
CA LYS A 261 0.38 5.66 16.76
C LYS A 261 1.11 6.68 15.90
N PHE A 262 0.35 7.41 15.09
CA PHE A 262 0.80 8.57 14.32
C PHE A 262 0.38 9.84 15.06
N GLU A 263 1.31 10.63 15.50
CA GLU A 263 1.05 11.93 16.13
C GLU A 263 1.19 13.02 15.06
N ILE A 264 0.06 13.31 14.41
CA ILE A 264 -0.03 14.38 13.41
C ILE A 264 -0.25 15.68 14.15
N PRO A 265 0.59 16.72 13.93
CA PRO A 265 0.42 18.00 14.61
C PRO A 265 -0.83 18.73 14.15
N MET A 266 -1.39 19.55 15.04
CA MET A 266 -2.50 20.45 14.73
C MET A 266 -1.98 21.85 14.42
N ASP A 267 -2.71 22.58 13.56
CA ASP A 267 -2.53 24.00 13.36
C ASP A 267 -3.21 24.83 14.47
N GLU A 268 -3.15 26.17 14.34
CA GLU A 268 -3.73 27.10 15.32
C GLU A 268 -5.27 27.05 15.34
N ASP A 269 -5.90 26.60 14.27
CA ASP A 269 -7.35 26.47 14.12
C ASP A 269 -7.86 25.08 14.56
N GLY A 270 -6.95 24.15 14.91
CA GLY A 270 -7.28 22.81 15.37
C GLY A 270 -7.47 21.78 14.24
N PHE A 271 -6.98 22.06 13.03
CA PHE A 271 -6.92 21.10 11.94
C PHE A 271 -5.55 20.42 11.88
N GLU A 272 -5.52 19.21 11.33
CA GLU A 272 -4.26 18.47 11.14
C GLU A 272 -3.37 19.20 10.11
N ASP A 273 -2.12 19.47 10.51
CA ASP A 273 -1.12 20.08 9.63
C ASP A 273 -0.15 18.99 9.15
N PHE A 274 -0.46 18.40 8.03
CA PHE A 274 0.28 17.26 7.46
C PHE A 274 1.72 17.62 7.04
N MET A 275 2.04 18.90 6.88
CA MET A 275 3.37 19.35 6.46
C MET A 275 4.27 19.79 7.63
N LYS A 276 3.81 19.71 8.88
CA LYS A 276 4.66 19.80 10.07
C LYS A 276 5.25 18.44 10.45
N PRO A 277 6.35 18.38 11.19
CA PRO A 277 6.94 17.10 11.62
C PRO A 277 6.00 16.27 12.48
N TRP A 278 5.88 14.96 12.18
CA TRP A 278 5.08 14.00 12.95
C TRP A 278 5.98 13.16 13.87
N VAL A 279 5.35 12.49 14.84
CA VAL A 279 6.00 11.50 15.70
C VAL A 279 5.26 10.16 15.57
N PHE A 280 6.03 9.08 15.46
CA PHE A 280 5.51 7.72 15.40
C PHE A 280 6.03 6.93 16.60
N THR A 281 5.15 6.19 17.23
CA THR A 281 5.48 5.32 18.36
C THR A 281 4.78 3.97 18.22
N SER A 282 5.32 2.93 18.87
CA SER A 282 4.63 1.66 19.08
C SER A 282 4.48 1.36 20.58
N ASP A 283 3.42 0.67 20.97
CA ASP A 283 3.12 0.31 22.36
C ASP A 283 4.15 -0.67 22.97
N ASP A 284 4.89 -1.37 22.12
CA ASP A 284 6.00 -2.26 22.49
C ASP A 284 7.36 -1.54 22.57
N ASN A 285 7.41 -0.23 22.30
CA ASN A 285 8.61 0.61 22.25
C ASN A 285 9.65 0.17 21.21
N ARG A 286 9.27 -0.62 20.21
CA ARG A 286 10.16 -1.15 19.19
C ARG A 286 10.22 -0.28 17.93
N PHE A 287 9.32 0.69 17.79
CA PHE A 287 9.28 1.67 16.71
C PHE A 287 9.13 3.07 17.28
N TYR A 288 10.12 3.91 17.05
CA TYR A 288 10.08 5.34 17.40
C TYR A 288 10.72 6.14 16.28
N MET A 289 9.95 7.01 15.63
CA MET A 289 10.42 7.85 14.52
C MET A 289 9.90 9.27 14.63
N ASN A 290 10.77 10.22 14.28
CA ASN A 290 10.40 11.57 13.89
C ASN A 290 10.34 11.60 12.36
N PHE A 291 9.33 12.20 11.81
CA PHE A 291 9.10 12.31 10.38
C PHE A 291 9.10 13.76 9.95
N THR A 292 9.90 14.07 8.93
CA THR A 292 9.98 15.40 8.32
C THR A 292 9.32 15.34 6.95
N PRO A 293 8.12 15.93 6.76
CA PRO A 293 7.41 15.96 5.49
C PRO A 293 8.16 16.70 4.39
N VAL A 294 8.07 16.20 3.17
CA VAL A 294 8.62 16.83 1.94
C VAL A 294 7.52 17.19 0.97
N LEU A 295 6.56 16.28 0.76
CA LEU A 295 5.49 16.41 -0.23
C LEU A 295 4.22 15.72 0.28
N ASP A 296 3.09 16.41 0.22
CA ASP A 296 1.75 15.84 0.44
C ASP A 296 1.07 15.58 -0.91
N ARG A 297 0.89 14.30 -1.26
CA ARG A 297 0.02 13.88 -2.35
C ARG A 297 -1.40 13.78 -1.82
N SER A 298 -2.14 14.88 -1.89
CA SER A 298 -3.49 14.95 -1.36
C SER A 298 -4.55 14.90 -2.44
N ALA A 299 -5.70 14.32 -2.10
CA ALA A 299 -6.86 14.29 -2.95
C ALA A 299 -8.14 14.41 -2.12
N PHE A 300 -8.96 15.36 -2.45
CA PHE A 300 -10.26 15.56 -1.83
C PHE A 300 -11.37 15.42 -2.87
N MET A 301 -12.34 14.57 -2.58
CA MET A 301 -13.55 14.41 -3.39
C MET A 301 -14.77 14.32 -2.47
N SER A 302 -15.77 15.12 -2.75
CA SER A 302 -17.07 15.05 -2.05
C SER A 302 -18.19 15.16 -3.06
N ALA A 303 -19.05 14.16 -3.14
CA ALA A 303 -20.19 14.13 -4.06
C ALA A 303 -21.38 13.42 -3.39
N GLY A 304 -22.25 14.19 -2.76
CA GLY A 304 -23.45 13.67 -2.09
C GLY A 304 -23.10 12.72 -0.93
N VAL A 305 -23.32 11.42 -1.14
CA VAL A 305 -23.06 10.38 -0.12
C VAL A 305 -21.64 9.80 -0.19
N VAL A 306 -20.83 10.25 -1.15
CA VAL A 306 -19.46 9.80 -1.33
C VAL A 306 -18.50 10.89 -0.84
N LEU A 307 -17.54 10.52 -0.01
CA LEU A 307 -16.45 11.38 0.44
C LEU A 307 -15.14 10.56 0.36
N SER A 308 -14.11 11.19 -0.11
CA SER A 308 -12.73 10.69 -0.01
C SER A 308 -11.83 11.86 0.31
N ASP A 309 -11.18 11.80 1.45
CA ASP A 309 -10.16 12.75 1.89
C ASP A 309 -8.88 11.98 2.16
N GLN A 310 -7.86 12.25 1.35
CA GLN A 310 -6.65 11.46 1.32
C GLN A 310 -5.44 12.38 1.41
N HIS A 311 -4.55 12.09 2.35
CA HIS A 311 -3.25 12.69 2.48
C HIS A 311 -2.20 11.59 2.53
N GLN A 312 -1.40 11.43 1.49
CA GLN A 312 -0.23 10.57 1.49
C GLN A 312 1.02 11.45 1.49
N VAL A 313 1.62 11.57 2.65
CA VAL A 313 2.72 12.50 2.91
C VAL A 313 4.04 11.75 2.80
N PHE A 314 4.88 12.16 1.89
CA PHE A 314 6.23 11.63 1.69
C PHE A 314 7.23 12.45 2.48
N GLY A 315 8.28 11.81 2.97
CA GLY A 315 9.31 12.50 3.75
C GLY A 315 10.34 11.56 4.36
N HIS A 316 11.11 12.09 5.29
CA HIS A 316 12.25 11.43 5.89
C HIS A 316 11.99 11.07 7.35
N PHE A 317 12.29 9.83 7.69
CA PHE A 317 12.16 9.28 9.04
C PHE A 317 13.52 9.19 9.72
N THR A 318 13.58 9.63 10.97
CA THR A 318 14.77 9.52 11.81
C THR A 318 14.39 9.06 13.21
N GLY A 319 15.03 8.00 13.70
CA GLY A 319 14.72 7.43 15.00
C GLY A 319 15.43 6.11 15.26
N ARG A 320 14.69 5.13 15.76
CA ARG A 320 15.21 3.79 16.03
C ARG A 320 14.11 2.73 15.90
N ILE A 321 14.55 1.52 15.58
CA ILE A 321 13.74 0.32 15.63
C ILE A 321 14.42 -0.75 16.50
N THR A 322 13.65 -1.73 16.95
CA THR A 322 14.16 -2.89 17.66
C THR A 322 13.65 -4.18 17.01
N LEU A 323 14.55 -5.06 16.59
CA LEU A 323 14.24 -6.37 16.02
C LEU A 323 13.72 -7.35 17.09
N ASP A 324 13.24 -8.52 16.66
CA ASP A 324 12.69 -9.56 17.58
C ASP A 324 13.72 -10.10 18.57
N ASP A 325 15.00 -10.10 18.21
CA ASP A 325 16.13 -10.53 19.06
C ASP A 325 16.60 -9.45 20.03
N GLY A 326 15.98 -8.26 20.01
CA GLY A 326 16.34 -7.11 20.85
C GLY A 326 17.42 -6.22 20.25
N THR A 327 17.91 -6.49 19.05
CA THR A 327 18.87 -5.63 18.35
C THR A 327 18.23 -4.28 18.05
N VAL A 328 18.86 -3.21 18.54
CA VAL A 328 18.42 -1.83 18.29
C VAL A 328 19.20 -1.25 17.11
N LEU A 329 18.47 -0.81 16.09
CA LEU A 329 19.04 -0.19 14.91
C LEU A 329 18.66 1.29 14.85
N PRO A 330 19.63 2.21 14.74
CA PRO A 330 19.34 3.62 14.48
C PRO A 330 18.91 3.79 13.01
N VAL A 331 17.87 4.57 12.80
CA VAL A 331 17.38 4.95 11.47
C VAL A 331 17.64 6.44 11.28
N ARG A 332 18.25 6.82 10.17
CA ARG A 332 18.60 8.21 9.88
C ARG A 332 18.21 8.55 8.46
N ASP A 333 17.43 9.62 8.33
CA ASP A 333 17.05 10.19 7.03
C ASP A 333 16.49 9.18 6.03
N PHE A 334 15.68 8.24 6.53
CA PHE A 334 15.15 7.12 5.74
C PHE A 334 13.85 7.56 5.05
N PHE A 335 13.84 7.49 3.72
CA PHE A 335 12.71 7.97 2.94
C PHE A 335 11.53 6.99 2.96
N GLY A 336 10.33 7.52 3.08
CA GLY A 336 9.10 6.76 3.07
C GLY A 336 7.87 7.67 3.04
N PHE A 337 6.73 7.12 3.35
CA PHE A 337 5.50 7.90 3.45
C PHE A 337 4.67 7.50 4.66
N ALA A 338 3.77 8.39 5.03
CA ALA A 338 2.66 8.14 5.94
C ALA A 338 1.39 8.76 5.38
N GLU A 339 0.26 8.07 5.53
CA GLU A 339 -1.01 8.58 5.05
C GLU A 339 -2.10 8.53 6.10
N LYS A 340 -3.05 9.42 5.95
CA LYS A 340 -4.36 9.36 6.58
C LYS A 340 -5.41 9.48 5.49
N VAL A 341 -6.39 8.57 5.54
CA VAL A 341 -7.50 8.56 4.58
C VAL A 341 -8.82 8.42 5.32
N GLU A 342 -9.78 9.25 4.98
CA GLU A 342 -11.17 9.12 5.36
C GLU A 342 -12.03 8.90 4.12
N ASN A 343 -12.76 7.80 4.09
CA ASN A 343 -13.64 7.44 2.99
C ASN A 343 -15.05 7.13 3.45
N LYS A 344 -16.03 7.60 2.67
CA LYS A 344 -17.46 7.24 2.77
C LYS A 344 -17.96 6.82 1.40
N TRP A 345 -18.24 5.51 1.22
CA TRP A 345 -18.78 4.96 -0.02
C TRP A 345 -19.36 3.55 0.10
#